data_d1382f679e70939135f876b03a2b34f8
#
_entry.id   d1382f679e70939135f876b03a2b34f8
#
_cell.length_a   1.000
_cell.length_b   1.000
_cell.length_c   1.000
_cell.angle_alpha   90.00
_cell.angle_beta   90.00
_cell.angle_gamma   90.00
#
_symmetry.space_group_name_H-M   'P 1'
#
loop_
_entity.id
_entity.type
_entity.pdbx_description
1 polymer ?
#
loop_
_entity_poly.entity_id
_entity_poly.type
_entity_poly.pdbx_seq_one_letter_code
_entity_poly.pdbx_strand_id
1 'polypeptide(L)'
;MRTRRLFMDLLLVLAFAALGFFCYSNGKAYNFILDNTAYSAEQLEAMEAVSVSVDGGAPKVLYADDKDIAVAVGGGEHVMRIDTLDLQDRPIDGEGREYSFSLQGMGKRPSINVPFAYKNGRPAK
;
A
#
# COMPACT_ATOMS: atom_id res chain seq x y z
N MET A 1 24.12 -46.20 -1.61
CA MET A 1 23.79 -45.30 -2.71
C MET A 1 22.33 -44.86 -2.69
N ARG A 2 21.39 -45.74 -2.42
CA ARG A 2 19.96 -45.37 -2.35
C ARG A 2 19.65 -44.37 -1.24
N THR A 3 20.31 -44.48 -0.10
CA THR A 3 20.10 -43.60 1.06
C THR A 3 20.55 -42.16 0.80
N ARG A 4 21.67 -42.00 0.09
CA ARG A 4 22.18 -40.68 -0.32
C ARG A 4 21.23 -39.96 -1.26
N ARG A 5 20.71 -40.69 -2.24
CA ARG A 5 19.79 -40.14 -3.23
C ARG A 5 18.47 -39.73 -2.59
N LEU A 6 17.94 -40.57 -1.69
CA LEU A 6 16.74 -40.27 -0.94
C LEU A 6 16.93 -39.04 -0.05
N PHE A 7 18.10 -38.92 0.58
CA PHE A 7 18.42 -37.77 1.42
C PHE A 7 18.49 -36.48 0.59
N MET A 8 19.12 -36.52 -0.58
CA MET A 8 19.21 -35.37 -1.49
C MET A 8 17.84 -34.96 -2.02
N ASP A 9 17.01 -35.94 -2.40
CA ASP A 9 15.65 -35.67 -2.88
C ASP A 9 14.79 -35.04 -1.79
N LEU A 10 14.91 -35.55 -0.55
CA LEU A 10 14.18 -34.99 0.59
C LEU A 10 14.61 -33.54 0.89
N LEU A 11 15.92 -33.29 0.84
CA LEU A 11 16.47 -31.97 1.06
C LEU A 11 15.96 -30.99 0.00
N LEU A 12 15.89 -31.42 -1.25
CA LEU A 12 15.39 -30.61 -2.36
C LEU A 12 13.91 -30.27 -2.19
N VAL A 13 13.08 -31.23 -1.80
CA VAL A 13 11.66 -31.02 -1.53
C VAL A 13 11.46 -30.03 -0.39
N LEU A 14 12.23 -30.15 0.69
CA LEU A 14 12.16 -29.23 1.82
C LEU A 14 12.56 -27.81 1.42
N ALA A 15 13.59 -27.67 0.57
CA ALA A 15 14.03 -26.37 0.08
C ALA A 15 12.95 -25.69 -0.77
N PHE A 16 12.29 -26.42 -1.67
CA PHE A 16 11.20 -25.90 -2.48
C PHE A 16 9.97 -25.55 -1.64
N ALA A 17 9.64 -26.38 -0.64
CA ALA A 17 8.53 -26.11 0.26
C ALA A 17 8.78 -24.83 1.08
N ALA A 18 9.99 -24.65 1.59
CA ALA A 18 10.37 -23.45 2.34
C ALA A 18 10.32 -22.21 1.45
N LEU A 19 10.81 -22.30 0.21
CA LEU A 19 10.77 -21.21 -0.74
C LEU A 19 9.33 -20.83 -1.12
N GLY A 20 8.49 -21.82 -1.37
CA GLY A 20 7.08 -21.61 -1.67
C GLY A 20 6.33 -20.93 -0.52
N PHE A 21 6.58 -21.37 0.71
CA PHE A 21 5.99 -20.76 1.90
C PHE A 21 6.46 -19.31 2.08
N PHE A 22 7.76 -19.08 1.87
CA PHE A 22 8.33 -17.73 1.97
C PHE A 22 7.70 -16.79 0.92
N CYS A 23 7.60 -17.24 -0.34
CA CYS A 23 6.95 -16.45 -1.40
C CYS A 23 5.48 -16.19 -1.12
N TYR A 24 4.77 -17.18 -0.60
CA TYR A 24 3.36 -17.03 -0.24
C TYR A 24 3.18 -15.98 0.85
N SER A 25 3.98 -16.05 1.92
CA SER A 25 3.90 -15.12 3.05
C SER A 25 4.25 -13.68 2.66
N ASN A 26 5.26 -13.50 1.80
CA ASN A 26 5.71 -12.15 1.40
C ASN A 26 4.98 -11.61 0.19
N GLY A 27 4.38 -12.49 -0.62
CA GLY A 27 3.65 -12.09 -1.82
C GLY A 27 2.16 -11.90 -1.61
N LYS A 28 1.66 -12.06 -0.38
CA LYS A 28 0.24 -11.92 -0.10
C LYS A 28 -0.22 -10.49 -0.33
N ALA A 29 -1.26 -10.33 -1.17
CA ALA A 29 -1.82 -9.02 -1.48
C ALA A 29 -2.97 -8.68 -0.54
N TYR A 30 -3.02 -7.43 -0.10
CA TYR A 30 -4.07 -6.89 0.75
C TYR A 30 -4.78 -5.76 0.03
N ASN A 31 -6.09 -5.87 -0.10
CA ASN A 31 -6.91 -4.81 -0.68
C ASN A 31 -7.35 -3.85 0.43
N PHE A 32 -7.26 -2.56 0.16
CA PHE A 32 -7.77 -1.55 1.08
C PHE A 32 -8.40 -0.41 0.28
N ILE A 33 -9.24 0.37 0.95
CA ILE A 33 -9.97 1.47 0.32
C ILE A 33 -9.21 2.77 0.55
N LEU A 34 -8.95 3.50 -0.54
CA LEU A 34 -8.50 4.88 -0.50
C LEU A 34 -9.73 5.77 -0.51
N ASP A 35 -9.89 6.58 0.52
CA ASP A 35 -11.09 7.36 0.75
C ASP A 35 -10.74 8.85 0.79
N ASN A 36 -11.06 9.56 -0.29
CA ASN A 36 -10.83 11.01 -0.37
C ASN A 36 -12.11 11.78 -0.01
N THR A 37 -12.55 11.56 1.23
CA THR A 37 -13.71 12.27 1.77
C THR A 37 -13.31 13.10 2.99
N ALA A 38 -14.20 13.99 3.42
CA ALA A 38 -13.95 14.80 4.60
C ALA A 38 -13.74 13.91 5.83
N TYR A 39 -12.75 14.28 6.65
CA TYR A 39 -12.45 13.61 7.91
C TYR A 39 -12.92 14.50 9.06
N SER A 40 -14.12 14.26 9.54
CA SER A 40 -14.81 15.15 10.49
C SER A 40 -14.14 15.21 11.86
N ALA A 41 -13.48 14.12 12.28
CA ALA A 41 -12.82 14.07 13.59
C ALA A 41 -11.71 15.12 13.74
N GLU A 42 -11.06 15.51 12.63
CA GLU A 42 -10.01 16.55 12.62
C GLU A 42 -10.40 17.77 11.78
N GLN A 43 -11.64 17.87 11.39
CA GLN A 43 -12.17 18.98 10.56
C GLN A 43 -11.41 19.16 9.25
N LEU A 44 -11.06 18.03 8.61
CA LEU A 44 -10.40 18.02 7.32
C LEU A 44 -11.42 17.90 6.21
N GLU A 45 -11.22 18.66 5.15
CA GLU A 45 -12.06 18.57 3.95
C GLU A 45 -11.46 17.62 2.94
N ALA A 46 -12.30 17.09 2.04
CA ALA A 46 -11.82 16.27 0.93
C ALA A 46 -10.88 17.09 0.04
N MET A 47 -9.84 16.43 -0.49
CA MET A 47 -8.88 17.08 -1.38
C MET A 47 -9.44 17.13 -2.80
N GLU A 48 -9.26 18.26 -3.49
CA GLU A 48 -9.85 18.46 -4.83
C GLU A 48 -9.38 17.43 -5.85
N ALA A 49 -8.06 17.22 -5.92
CA ALA A 49 -7.48 16.23 -6.83
C ALA A 49 -6.15 15.80 -6.27
N VAL A 50 -5.96 14.50 -6.15
CA VAL A 50 -4.72 13.91 -5.62
C VAL A 50 -4.32 12.69 -6.45
N SER A 51 -3.03 12.42 -6.49
CA SER A 51 -2.47 11.19 -7.03
C SER A 51 -1.88 10.39 -5.86
N VAL A 52 -2.31 9.15 -5.70
CA VAL A 52 -1.88 8.28 -4.62
C VAL A 52 -1.22 7.05 -5.19
N SER A 53 0.02 6.79 -4.78
CA SER A 53 0.74 5.57 -5.14
C SER A 53 1.15 4.83 -3.87
N VAL A 54 1.16 3.51 -3.92
CA VAL A 54 1.51 2.65 -2.79
C VAL A 54 2.77 1.87 -3.15
N ASP A 55 3.79 1.96 -2.30
CA ASP A 55 5.08 1.26 -2.45
C ASP A 55 5.72 1.47 -3.82
N GLY A 56 5.57 2.66 -4.39
CA GLY A 56 6.15 3.00 -5.70
C GLY A 56 5.40 2.42 -6.90
N GLY A 57 4.20 1.91 -6.68
CA GLY A 57 3.36 1.38 -7.75
C GLY A 57 2.72 2.45 -8.63
N ALA A 58 1.84 2.03 -9.53
CA ALA A 58 1.14 2.94 -10.42
C ALA A 58 0.23 3.89 -9.63
N PRO A 59 0.28 5.20 -9.90
CA PRO A 59 -0.54 6.16 -9.18
C PRO A 59 -2.02 6.06 -9.57
N LYS A 60 -2.88 6.34 -8.59
CA LYS A 60 -4.32 6.46 -8.79
C LYS A 60 -4.74 7.88 -8.54
N VAL A 61 -5.55 8.43 -9.42
CA VAL A 61 -6.07 9.80 -9.29
C VAL A 61 -7.42 9.76 -8.60
N LEU A 62 -7.55 10.54 -7.54
CA LEU A 62 -8.79 10.67 -6.76
C LEU A 62 -9.21 12.12 -6.72
N TYR A 63 -10.46 12.39 -7.07
CA TYR A 63 -11.06 13.70 -6.91
C TYR A 63 -11.84 13.77 -5.58
N ALA A 64 -12.35 14.94 -5.25
CA ALA A 64 -13.11 15.11 -4.01
C ALA A 64 -14.28 14.12 -3.93
N ASP A 65 -14.42 13.48 -2.78
CA ASP A 65 -15.44 12.47 -2.46
C ASP A 65 -15.32 11.17 -3.26
N ASP A 66 -14.18 10.93 -3.92
CA ASP A 66 -13.89 9.67 -4.58
C ASP A 66 -13.36 8.62 -3.61
N LYS A 67 -13.69 7.37 -3.91
CA LYS A 67 -13.15 6.19 -3.24
C LYS A 67 -12.65 5.20 -4.29
N ASP A 68 -11.54 4.55 -4.01
CA ASP A 68 -10.99 3.53 -4.91
C ASP A 68 -10.31 2.43 -4.09
N ILE A 69 -10.12 1.29 -4.73
CA ILE A 69 -9.46 0.15 -4.10
C ILE A 69 -7.99 0.17 -4.50
N ALA A 70 -7.12 0.07 -3.50
CA ALA A 70 -5.68 -0.08 -3.70
C ALA A 70 -5.22 -1.43 -3.19
N VAL A 71 -4.06 -1.87 -3.68
CA VAL A 71 -3.48 -3.15 -3.31
C VAL A 71 -2.09 -2.91 -2.74
N ALA A 72 -1.82 -3.50 -1.58
CA ALA A 72 -0.48 -3.55 -0.99
C ALA A 72 -0.02 -4.99 -0.91
N VAL A 73 1.24 -5.24 -1.26
CA VAL A 73 1.81 -6.59 -1.27
C VAL A 73 2.71 -6.76 -0.06
N GLY A 74 2.50 -7.86 0.67
CA GLY A 74 3.26 -8.18 1.87
C GLY A 74 2.58 -7.71 3.16
N GLY A 75 2.94 -8.32 4.27
CA GLY A 75 2.32 -8.08 5.58
C GLY A 75 3.01 -7.04 6.44
N GLY A 76 4.02 -6.35 5.94
CA GLY A 76 4.78 -5.38 6.70
C GLY A 76 4.26 -3.96 6.59
N GLU A 77 5.16 -3.02 6.82
CA GLU A 77 4.87 -1.61 6.70
C GLU A 77 4.89 -1.18 5.24
N HIS A 78 3.96 -0.30 4.86
CA HIS A 78 3.84 0.22 3.51
C HIS A 78 3.96 1.73 3.52
N VAL A 79 4.37 2.30 2.37
CA VAL A 79 4.49 3.75 2.20
C VAL A 79 3.57 4.18 1.08
N MET A 80 2.73 5.16 1.38
CA MET A 80 1.83 5.79 0.42
C MET A 80 2.36 7.18 0.09
N ARG A 81 2.51 7.48 -1.20
CA ARG A 81 2.87 8.81 -1.65
C ARG A 81 1.61 9.52 -2.16
N ILE A 82 1.36 10.71 -1.64
CA ILE A 82 0.22 11.53 -2.01
C ILE A 82 0.74 12.84 -2.61
N ASP A 83 0.39 13.08 -3.85
CA ASP A 83 0.70 14.34 -4.54
C ASP A 83 -0.59 15.09 -4.81
N THR A 84 -0.64 16.38 -4.49
CA THR A 84 -1.74 17.23 -4.90
C THR A 84 -1.59 17.57 -6.37
N LEU A 85 -2.72 17.67 -7.09
CA LEU A 85 -2.72 17.90 -8.53
C LEU A 85 -3.26 19.29 -8.84
N ASP A 86 -2.71 19.89 -9.92
CA ASP A 86 -3.22 21.15 -10.45
C ASP A 86 -4.43 20.93 -11.37
N LEU A 87 -4.91 22.00 -12.03
CA LEU A 87 -6.06 21.91 -12.91
C LEU A 87 -5.82 21.06 -14.17
N GLN A 88 -4.58 20.77 -14.49
CA GLN A 88 -4.21 19.86 -15.59
C GLN A 88 -3.87 18.46 -15.12
N ASP A 89 -4.21 18.10 -13.89
CA ASP A 89 -3.91 16.82 -13.26
C ASP A 89 -2.40 16.52 -13.18
N ARG A 90 -1.58 17.54 -12.96
CA ARG A 90 -0.14 17.41 -12.77
C ARG A 90 0.22 17.59 -11.30
N PRO A 91 1.18 16.82 -10.77
CA PRO A 91 1.62 17.02 -9.38
C PRO A 91 2.18 18.43 -9.16
N ILE A 92 1.78 19.02 -8.04
CA ILE A 92 2.26 20.35 -7.63
C ILE A 92 3.57 20.15 -6.85
N ASP A 93 4.63 20.84 -7.29
CA ASP A 93 5.94 20.73 -6.67
C ASP A 93 5.92 21.18 -5.21
N GLY A 94 6.57 20.42 -4.36
CA GLY A 94 6.71 20.75 -2.94
C GLY A 94 5.52 20.36 -2.06
N GLU A 95 4.44 19.88 -2.65
CA GLU A 95 3.23 19.49 -1.91
C GLU A 95 3.08 17.98 -1.72
N GLY A 96 4.02 17.17 -2.25
CA GLY A 96 4.00 15.72 -2.05
C GLY A 96 4.22 15.32 -0.61
N ARG A 97 3.55 14.27 -0.17
CA ARG A 97 3.67 13.71 1.17
C ARG A 97 3.82 12.19 1.09
N GLU A 98 4.53 11.64 2.06
CA GLU A 98 4.67 10.19 2.23
C GLU A 98 4.07 9.81 3.58
N TYR A 99 3.20 8.82 3.56
CA TYR A 99 2.53 8.32 4.75
C TYR A 99 2.81 6.83 4.90
N SER A 100 3.40 6.45 6.04
CA SER A 100 3.68 5.06 6.36
C SER A 100 2.50 4.45 7.10
N PHE A 101 2.10 3.24 6.70
CA PHE A 101 0.96 2.56 7.30
C PHE A 101 1.17 1.05 7.30
N SER A 102 0.40 0.36 8.13
CA SER A 102 0.35 -1.10 8.16
C SER A 102 -1.10 -1.54 8.12
N LEU A 103 -1.38 -2.58 7.35
CA LEU A 103 -2.72 -3.14 7.22
C LEU A 103 -3.02 -4.19 8.28
N GLN A 104 -2.03 -4.58 9.07
CA GLN A 104 -2.22 -5.56 10.14
C GLN A 104 -3.11 -4.95 11.23
N GLY A 105 -4.15 -5.69 11.61
CA GLY A 105 -5.07 -5.26 12.65
C GLY A 105 -6.16 -4.28 12.23
N MET A 106 -6.22 -3.92 10.94
CA MET A 106 -7.24 -3.00 10.43
C MET A 106 -8.56 -3.68 10.05
N GLY A 107 -8.67 -4.98 10.28
CA GLY A 107 -9.90 -5.72 9.98
C GLY A 107 -10.01 -6.20 8.54
N LYS A 108 -11.21 -6.66 8.15
CA LYS A 108 -11.44 -7.29 6.85
C LYS A 108 -11.51 -6.30 5.69
N ARG A 109 -11.89 -5.05 5.95
CA ARG A 109 -12.00 -4.00 4.94
C ARG A 109 -11.31 -2.75 5.42
N PRO A 110 -9.96 -2.73 5.40
CA PRO A 110 -9.23 -1.55 5.83
C PRO A 110 -9.50 -0.38 4.89
N SER A 111 -9.58 0.80 5.46
CA SER A 111 -9.79 2.04 4.72
C SER A 111 -8.83 3.10 5.24
N ILE A 112 -8.22 3.85 4.32
CA ILE A 112 -7.32 4.95 4.66
C ILE A 112 -7.93 6.23 4.12
N ASN A 113 -8.17 7.19 5.03
CA ASN A 113 -8.65 8.52 4.65
C ASN A 113 -7.48 9.33 4.08
N VAL A 114 -7.61 9.79 2.84
CA VAL A 114 -6.53 10.49 2.14
C VAL A 114 -6.21 11.85 2.78
N PRO A 115 -7.18 12.72 3.11
CA PRO A 115 -6.88 13.97 3.81
C PRO A 115 -6.15 13.76 5.14
N PHE A 116 -6.52 12.76 5.91
CA PHE A 116 -5.84 12.40 7.16
C PHE A 116 -4.40 11.95 6.89
N ALA A 117 -4.20 11.07 5.91
CA ALA A 117 -2.87 10.57 5.55
C ALA A 117 -1.96 11.71 5.06
N TYR A 118 -2.50 12.63 4.26
CA TYR A 118 -1.75 13.79 3.77
C TYR A 118 -1.31 14.71 4.92
N LYS A 119 -2.22 15.00 5.85
CA LYS A 119 -1.91 15.85 7.00
C LYS A 119 -0.83 15.26 7.88
N ASN A 120 -0.86 13.94 8.09
CA ASN A 120 0.08 13.23 8.97
C ASN A 120 1.30 12.67 8.24
N GLY A 121 1.39 12.87 6.93
CA GLY A 121 2.53 12.44 6.14
C GLY A 121 3.74 13.34 6.29
N ARG A 122 4.90 12.82 5.89
CA ARG A 122 6.15 13.57 5.83
C ARG A 122 6.31 14.18 4.46
N PRO A 123 7.00 15.34 4.32
CA PRO A 123 7.28 15.89 3.00
C PRO A 123 8.02 14.86 2.14
N ALA A 124 7.51 14.62 0.93
CA ALA A 124 8.17 13.77 -0.04
C ALA A 124 9.33 14.53 -0.68
N LYS A 125 10.47 13.86 -0.81
CA LYS A 125 11.66 14.44 -1.45
C LYS A 125 11.64 14.22 -2.95
#